data_13e2cd84729bd60e99d157c3c22dfaa0
#
_entry.id   13e2cd84729bd60e99d157c3c22dfaa0
#
_cell.length_a   1.000
_cell.length_b   1.000
_cell.length_c   1.000
_cell.angle_alpha   90.00
_cell.angle_beta   90.00
_cell.angle_gamma   90.00
#
_symmetry.space_group_name_H-M   'P 1'
#
loop_
_entity.id
_entity.type
_entity.pdbx_description
1 polymer ?
#
loop_
_entity_poly.entity_id
_entity_poly.type
_entity_poly.pdbx_seq_one_letter_code
_entity_poly.pdbx_strand_id
1 'polypeptide(L)'
;MQEVYECKEYVRSRTSYILQASFEYCTSVLVADVFLAKLLTEIGMSDATIGIISSLISVSFLFQLAALRFAQCIRNIKKTVILFDTVSQLFFIAIYFVPFLGLSLIQKTVFVCSCLLIAYLLKYMTSTVFFKWANGFVMPSRRGAFSANKEIVSLIVGMILTFAVGNLVDCLEFQGKLKTSFVIIAMIMLALNLCNFCCLIAMKEPSPAAEEQTVKPREIWENTLGNLHFRNLVILTSLWAAAYYLTMGFMGTFKTSDLMLSVGAVQIINIVGNLSRIGLSKWFGKFSDKTSYANGFCLALALFASAYFFNLFATPQNWWCVVVFTILQCISMAGINQNKGNMCYNYVSEKYIVHAMSIQNCVSGVVGFFASMLGSTILGFVQKNGNELFGLKIYGQQLLSGVSLGIVCIAIVFTKKVVMTQERFIQ
;
A
#
# COMPACT_ATOMS: atom_id res chain seq x y z
N MET A 1 -5.78 -4.54 -35.96
CA MET A 1 -5.55 -4.60 -34.48
C MET A 1 -6.03 -3.35 -33.76
N GLN A 2 -5.79 -2.12 -34.25
CA GLN A 2 -6.28 -0.88 -33.57
C GLN A 2 -7.80 -0.85 -33.44
N GLU A 3 -8.56 -1.22 -34.45
CA GLU A 3 -10.04 -1.22 -34.45
C GLU A 3 -10.65 -2.07 -33.33
N VAL A 4 -10.01 -3.18 -32.94
CA VAL A 4 -10.49 -4.04 -31.84
C VAL A 4 -10.46 -3.31 -30.51
N TYR A 5 -9.42 -2.48 -30.26
CA TYR A 5 -9.30 -1.72 -29.02
C TYR A 5 -10.20 -0.48 -28.97
N GLU A 6 -10.76 -0.04 -30.09
CA GLU A 6 -11.67 1.11 -30.19
C GLU A 6 -13.14 0.72 -30.17
N CYS A 7 -13.45 -0.58 -30.12
CA CYS A 7 -14.84 -1.02 -30.02
C CYS A 7 -15.49 -0.56 -28.70
N LYS A 8 -16.80 -0.27 -28.74
CA LYS A 8 -17.57 0.26 -27.59
C LYS A 8 -17.43 -0.59 -26.32
N GLU A 9 -17.32 -1.91 -26.46
CA GLU A 9 -17.19 -2.83 -25.32
C GLU A 9 -15.84 -2.70 -24.60
N TYR A 10 -14.76 -2.51 -25.36
CA TYR A 10 -13.41 -2.29 -24.78
C TYR A 10 -13.31 -0.91 -24.11
N VAL A 11 -13.90 0.12 -24.72
CA VAL A 11 -13.99 1.46 -24.13
C VAL A 11 -14.75 1.41 -22.81
N ARG A 12 -15.93 0.75 -22.79
CA ARG A 12 -16.73 0.55 -21.59
C ARG A 12 -15.95 -0.22 -20.52
N SER A 13 -15.25 -1.29 -20.90
CA SER A 13 -14.46 -2.09 -19.95
C SER A 13 -13.30 -1.28 -19.33
N ARG A 14 -12.61 -0.44 -20.11
CA ARG A 14 -11.56 0.46 -19.60
C ARG A 14 -12.11 1.48 -18.61
N THR A 15 -13.24 2.13 -18.95
CA THR A 15 -13.90 3.09 -18.06
C THR A 15 -14.38 2.39 -16.77
N SER A 16 -15.02 1.24 -16.88
CA SER A 16 -15.46 0.44 -15.74
C SER A 16 -14.28 0.03 -14.85
N TYR A 17 -13.13 -0.31 -15.42
CA TYR A 17 -11.93 -0.64 -14.65
C TYR A 17 -11.34 0.56 -13.90
N ILE A 18 -11.32 1.75 -14.51
CA ILE A 18 -10.89 2.99 -13.82
C ILE A 18 -11.80 3.28 -12.62
N LEU A 19 -13.12 3.20 -12.81
CA LEU A 19 -14.10 3.42 -11.74
C LEU A 19 -13.97 2.36 -10.64
N GLN A 20 -13.85 1.08 -11.03
CA GLN A 20 -13.63 -0.02 -10.12
C GLN A 20 -12.39 0.22 -9.23
N ALA A 21 -11.25 0.56 -9.85
CA ALA A 21 -10.01 0.84 -9.14
C ALA A 21 -10.14 2.04 -8.20
N SER A 22 -10.95 3.03 -8.56
CA SER A 22 -11.22 4.20 -7.71
C SER A 22 -12.06 3.82 -6.48
N PHE A 23 -13.11 3.03 -6.65
CA PHE A 23 -13.94 2.56 -5.52
C PHE A 23 -13.17 1.62 -4.59
N GLU A 24 -12.36 0.72 -5.16
CA GLU A 24 -11.47 -0.16 -4.41
C GLU A 24 -10.43 0.64 -3.60
N TYR A 25 -9.84 1.66 -4.23
CA TYR A 25 -8.90 2.56 -3.53
C TYR A 25 -9.59 3.30 -2.38
N CYS A 26 -10.81 3.82 -2.59
CA CYS A 26 -11.61 4.45 -1.54
C CYS A 26 -11.83 3.53 -0.33
N THR A 27 -12.21 2.27 -0.56
CA THR A 27 -12.34 1.30 0.53
C THR A 27 -11.01 1.05 1.21
N SER A 28 -9.91 0.92 0.45
CA SER A 28 -8.59 0.62 1.01
C SER A 28 -8.06 1.72 1.93
N VAL A 29 -8.32 3.00 1.63
CA VAL A 29 -7.89 4.12 2.49
C VAL A 29 -8.75 4.24 3.74
N LEU A 30 -10.03 3.85 3.70
CA LEU A 30 -10.89 3.81 4.88
C LEU A 30 -10.50 2.70 5.87
N VAL A 31 -9.86 1.61 5.42
CA VAL A 31 -9.35 0.54 6.31
C VAL A 31 -7.85 0.65 6.60
N ALA A 32 -7.29 1.84 6.47
CA ALA A 32 -5.88 2.12 6.69
C ALA A 32 -5.66 3.41 7.47
N ASP A 33 -4.39 3.69 7.81
CA ASP A 33 -3.92 4.91 8.46
C ASP A 33 -4.83 5.39 9.60
N VAL A 34 -5.28 6.62 9.56
CA VAL A 34 -6.03 7.28 10.65
C VAL A 34 -7.42 6.67 10.89
N PHE A 35 -8.12 6.25 9.85
CA PHE A 35 -9.46 5.68 10.01
C PHE A 35 -9.43 4.34 10.75
N LEU A 36 -8.50 3.45 10.35
CA LEU A 36 -8.30 2.20 11.06
C LEU A 36 -7.80 2.45 12.49
N ALA A 37 -6.82 3.34 12.66
CA ALA A 37 -6.29 3.71 13.96
C ALA A 37 -7.41 4.21 14.89
N LYS A 38 -8.25 5.14 14.44
CA LYS A 38 -9.35 5.70 15.22
C LYS A 38 -10.37 4.63 15.64
N LEU A 39 -10.73 3.72 14.72
CA LEU A 39 -11.60 2.59 14.99
C LEU A 39 -11.03 1.69 16.09
N LEU A 40 -9.75 1.32 15.96
CA LEU A 40 -9.10 0.38 16.89
C LEU A 40 -8.83 1.01 18.25
N THR A 41 -8.53 2.32 18.30
CA THR A 41 -8.41 3.08 19.56
C THR A 41 -9.74 3.13 20.31
N GLU A 42 -10.88 3.35 19.62
CA GLU A 42 -12.22 3.34 20.23
C GLU A 42 -12.59 1.96 20.81
N ILE A 43 -12.06 0.88 20.26
CA ILE A 43 -12.22 -0.47 20.78
C ILE A 43 -11.38 -0.72 22.05
N GLY A 44 -10.40 0.16 22.33
CA GLY A 44 -9.49 0.07 23.48
C GLY A 44 -8.19 -0.70 23.19
N MET A 45 -7.79 -0.82 21.93
CA MET A 45 -6.51 -1.44 21.58
C MET A 45 -5.35 -0.48 21.82
N SER A 46 -4.20 -1.03 22.22
CA SER A 46 -2.97 -0.24 22.38
C SER A 46 -2.38 0.13 21.01
N ASP A 47 -1.65 1.26 20.93
CA ASP A 47 -0.99 1.72 19.70
C ASP A 47 -0.05 0.67 19.12
N ALA A 48 0.65 -0.08 19.98
CA ALA A 48 1.49 -1.20 19.59
C ALA A 48 0.70 -2.29 18.85
N THR A 49 -0.50 -2.64 19.32
CA THR A 49 -1.40 -3.61 18.70
C THR A 49 -1.95 -3.05 17.37
N ILE A 50 -2.34 -1.78 17.36
CA ILE A 50 -2.85 -1.08 16.18
C ILE A 50 -1.80 -1.10 15.04
N GLY A 51 -0.54 -0.84 15.37
CA GLY A 51 0.53 -0.89 14.39
C GLY A 51 0.76 -2.27 13.78
N ILE A 52 0.69 -3.34 14.58
CA ILE A 52 0.78 -4.72 14.07
C ILE A 52 -0.41 -5.02 13.14
N ILE A 53 -1.63 -4.68 13.54
CA ILE A 53 -2.84 -4.89 12.74
C ILE A 53 -2.73 -4.13 11.42
N SER A 54 -2.28 -2.86 11.45
CA SER A 54 -2.06 -2.05 10.26
C SER A 54 -1.02 -2.64 9.31
N SER A 55 -0.09 -3.44 9.82
CA SER A 55 0.95 -4.09 9.02
C SER A 55 0.55 -5.47 8.44
N LEU A 56 -0.64 -5.99 8.77
CA LEU A 56 -1.11 -7.28 8.22
C LEU A 56 -1.17 -7.30 6.69
N ILE A 57 -1.35 -6.13 6.06
CA ILE A 57 -1.27 -6.00 4.60
C ILE A 57 0.10 -6.46 4.06
N SER A 58 1.18 -6.23 4.78
CA SER A 58 2.53 -6.59 4.32
C SER A 58 2.76 -8.10 4.32
N VAL A 59 2.29 -8.82 5.33
CA VAL A 59 2.37 -10.28 5.35
C VAL A 59 1.43 -10.91 4.33
N SER A 60 0.34 -10.23 4.02
CA SER A 60 -0.65 -10.72 3.07
C SER A 60 -0.13 -10.80 1.62
N PHE A 61 1.00 -10.17 1.31
CA PHE A 61 1.70 -10.38 0.02
C PHE A 61 2.18 -11.83 -0.18
N LEU A 62 2.29 -12.63 0.89
CA LEU A 62 2.52 -14.09 0.76
C LEU A 62 1.43 -14.77 -0.09
N PHE A 63 0.21 -14.30 -0.01
CA PHE A 63 -0.91 -14.86 -0.78
C PHE A 63 -0.74 -14.65 -2.30
N GLN A 64 0.08 -13.68 -2.74
CA GLN A 64 0.39 -13.51 -4.16
C GLN A 64 1.17 -14.69 -4.75
N LEU A 65 1.99 -15.39 -3.95
CA LEU A 65 2.67 -16.60 -4.41
C LEU A 65 1.69 -17.77 -4.60
N ALA A 66 0.73 -17.90 -3.68
CA ALA A 66 -0.34 -18.88 -3.81
C ALA A 66 -1.26 -18.56 -5.02
N ALA A 67 -1.47 -17.27 -5.31
CA ALA A 67 -2.26 -16.80 -6.43
C ALA A 67 -1.73 -17.27 -7.79
N LEU A 68 -0.41 -17.43 -7.95
CA LEU A 68 0.20 -17.92 -9.18
C LEU A 68 -0.24 -19.36 -9.53
N ARG A 69 -0.36 -20.22 -8.50
CA ARG A 69 -0.89 -21.58 -8.68
C ARG A 69 -2.42 -21.58 -8.81
N PHE A 70 -3.10 -20.77 -7.99
CA PHE A 70 -4.55 -20.64 -8.01
C PHE A 70 -5.06 -20.16 -9.38
N ALA A 71 -4.33 -19.24 -10.03
CA ALA A 71 -4.67 -18.72 -11.36
C ALA A 71 -4.82 -19.83 -12.42
N GLN A 72 -4.04 -20.91 -12.31
CA GLN A 72 -4.11 -22.06 -13.22
C GLN A 72 -5.36 -22.94 -12.98
N CYS A 73 -5.97 -22.87 -11.81
CA CYS A 73 -7.16 -23.64 -11.43
C CYS A 73 -8.48 -22.89 -11.72
N ILE A 74 -8.43 -21.60 -12.06
CA ILE A 74 -9.64 -20.79 -12.27
C ILE A 74 -10.25 -21.12 -13.62
N ARG A 75 -11.45 -21.72 -13.60
CA ARG A 75 -12.21 -22.04 -14.81
C ARG A 75 -12.96 -20.82 -15.38
N ASN A 76 -13.47 -19.94 -14.53
CA ASN A 76 -14.21 -18.73 -14.93
C ASN A 76 -13.65 -17.50 -14.22
N ILE A 77 -12.74 -16.81 -14.90
CA ILE A 77 -12.02 -15.65 -14.36
C ILE A 77 -12.97 -14.58 -13.86
N LYS A 78 -13.93 -14.15 -14.69
CA LYS A 78 -14.84 -13.05 -14.35
C LYS A 78 -15.64 -13.35 -13.08
N LYS A 79 -16.27 -14.52 -13.00
CA LYS A 79 -17.09 -14.90 -11.84
C LYS A 79 -16.25 -15.01 -10.57
N THR A 80 -15.06 -15.62 -10.67
CA THR A 80 -14.16 -15.78 -9.51
C THR A 80 -13.67 -14.43 -8.99
N VAL A 81 -13.26 -13.52 -9.90
CA VAL A 81 -12.81 -12.17 -9.51
C VAL A 81 -13.95 -11.39 -8.86
N ILE A 82 -15.16 -11.38 -9.46
CA ILE A 82 -16.31 -10.67 -8.89
C ILE A 82 -16.63 -11.21 -7.49
N LEU A 83 -16.69 -12.53 -7.32
CA LEU A 83 -17.02 -13.15 -6.03
C LEU A 83 -15.97 -12.80 -4.97
N PHE A 84 -14.69 -13.02 -5.27
CA PHE A 84 -13.61 -12.83 -4.30
C PHE A 84 -13.43 -11.37 -3.93
N ASP A 85 -13.51 -10.47 -4.91
CA ASP A 85 -13.39 -9.03 -4.65
C ASP A 85 -14.58 -8.53 -3.81
N THR A 86 -15.82 -8.86 -4.19
CA THR A 86 -17.02 -8.45 -3.44
C THR A 86 -16.98 -8.98 -2.00
N VAL A 87 -16.64 -10.26 -1.79
CA VAL A 87 -16.57 -10.85 -0.44
C VAL A 87 -15.42 -10.25 0.36
N SER A 88 -14.25 -9.99 -0.27
CA SER A 88 -13.15 -9.28 0.36
C SER A 88 -13.59 -7.93 0.93
N GLN A 89 -14.32 -7.15 0.13
CA GLN A 89 -14.84 -5.85 0.56
C GLN A 89 -15.83 -5.98 1.73
N LEU A 90 -16.66 -7.02 1.77
CA LEU A 90 -17.57 -7.26 2.90
C LEU A 90 -16.81 -7.54 4.21
N PHE A 91 -15.69 -8.27 4.16
CA PHE A 91 -14.84 -8.46 5.34
C PHE A 91 -14.20 -7.16 5.81
N PHE A 92 -13.79 -6.26 4.89
CA PHE A 92 -13.33 -4.91 5.29
C PHE A 92 -14.44 -4.09 5.94
N ILE A 93 -15.68 -4.19 5.46
CA ILE A 93 -16.83 -3.50 6.07
C ILE A 93 -17.12 -4.06 7.48
N ALA A 94 -17.00 -5.36 7.67
CA ALA A 94 -17.34 -6.04 8.92
C ALA A 94 -16.53 -5.51 10.12
N ILE A 95 -15.30 -5.04 9.93
CA ILE A 95 -14.49 -4.49 11.04
C ILE A 95 -15.13 -3.26 11.69
N TYR A 96 -15.90 -2.46 10.94
CA TYR A 96 -16.55 -1.26 11.44
C TYR A 96 -17.72 -1.53 12.39
N PHE A 97 -18.21 -2.77 12.45
CA PHE A 97 -19.23 -3.20 13.40
C PHE A 97 -18.68 -3.72 14.72
N VAL A 98 -17.35 -3.90 14.81
CA VAL A 98 -16.69 -4.45 16.03
C VAL A 98 -16.95 -3.63 17.30
N PRO A 99 -17.01 -2.26 17.28
CA PRO A 99 -17.33 -1.49 18.49
C PRO A 99 -18.70 -1.80 19.10
N PHE A 100 -19.63 -2.34 18.30
CA PHE A 100 -20.99 -2.67 18.71
C PHE A 100 -21.16 -4.10 19.22
N LEU A 101 -20.14 -4.95 19.04
CA LEU A 101 -20.16 -6.33 19.52
C LEU A 101 -19.81 -6.38 21.00
N GLY A 102 -20.62 -7.08 21.77
CA GLY A 102 -20.41 -7.32 23.22
C GLY A 102 -19.26 -8.31 23.53
N LEU A 103 -18.18 -8.28 22.76
CA LEU A 103 -17.05 -9.20 22.85
C LEU A 103 -15.95 -8.62 23.75
N SER A 104 -15.14 -9.51 24.36
CA SER A 104 -13.93 -9.10 25.06
C SER A 104 -12.90 -8.48 24.08
N LEU A 105 -11.94 -7.70 24.62
CA LEU A 105 -10.91 -7.05 23.81
C LEU A 105 -10.13 -8.07 22.96
N ILE A 106 -9.78 -9.23 23.53
CA ILE A 106 -9.06 -10.30 22.83
C ILE A 106 -9.91 -10.83 21.67
N GLN A 107 -11.20 -11.10 21.90
CA GLN A 107 -12.10 -11.59 20.85
C GLN A 107 -12.28 -10.56 19.73
N LYS A 108 -12.40 -9.26 20.06
CA LYS A 108 -12.44 -8.17 19.08
C LYS A 108 -11.17 -8.10 18.25
N THR A 109 -10.01 -8.24 18.89
CA THR A 109 -8.72 -8.26 18.20
C THR A 109 -8.62 -9.44 17.22
N VAL A 110 -8.98 -10.65 17.67
CA VAL A 110 -8.98 -11.84 16.80
C VAL A 110 -9.95 -11.67 15.65
N PHE A 111 -11.14 -11.13 15.90
CA PHE A 111 -12.14 -10.87 14.85
C PHE A 111 -11.63 -9.90 13.78
N VAL A 112 -11.04 -8.76 14.19
CA VAL A 112 -10.47 -7.77 13.26
C VAL A 112 -9.33 -8.39 12.44
N CYS A 113 -8.38 -9.07 13.09
CA CYS A 113 -7.27 -9.73 12.41
C CYS A 113 -7.77 -10.78 11.40
N SER A 114 -8.74 -11.60 11.78
CA SER A 114 -9.32 -12.61 10.91
C SER A 114 -10.02 -11.99 9.70
N CYS A 115 -10.83 -10.94 9.90
CA CYS A 115 -11.49 -10.22 8.81
C CYS A 115 -10.48 -9.60 7.84
N LEU A 116 -9.45 -8.93 8.34
CA LEU A 116 -8.42 -8.33 7.51
C LEU A 116 -7.61 -9.38 6.73
N LEU A 117 -7.21 -10.48 7.37
CA LEU A 117 -6.46 -11.55 6.71
C LEU A 117 -7.29 -12.23 5.62
N ILE A 118 -8.56 -12.54 5.90
CA ILE A 118 -9.47 -13.14 4.90
C ILE A 118 -9.69 -12.16 3.74
N ALA A 119 -9.93 -10.88 4.03
CA ALA A 119 -10.09 -9.86 3.00
C ALA A 119 -8.87 -9.77 2.09
N TYR A 120 -7.68 -9.67 2.66
CA TYR A 120 -6.43 -9.61 1.88
C TYR A 120 -6.15 -10.93 1.14
N LEU A 121 -6.43 -12.09 1.75
CA LEU A 121 -6.29 -13.38 1.08
C LEU A 121 -7.12 -13.42 -0.21
N LEU A 122 -8.41 -13.13 -0.12
CA LEU A 122 -9.32 -13.15 -1.28
C LEU A 122 -8.87 -12.14 -2.35
N LYS A 123 -8.48 -10.94 -1.94
CA LYS A 123 -8.00 -9.88 -2.83
C LYS A 123 -6.73 -10.29 -3.57
N TYR A 124 -5.72 -10.80 -2.86
CA TYR A 124 -4.44 -11.14 -3.48
C TYR A 124 -4.48 -12.44 -4.28
N MET A 125 -5.37 -13.38 -3.94
CA MET A 125 -5.57 -14.61 -4.72
C MET A 125 -6.03 -14.34 -6.15
N THR A 126 -6.78 -13.27 -6.39
CA THR A 126 -7.27 -12.91 -7.74
C THR A 126 -6.49 -11.79 -8.40
N SER A 127 -5.61 -11.10 -7.68
CA SER A 127 -4.95 -9.88 -8.15
C SER A 127 -4.20 -10.03 -9.47
N THR A 128 -3.45 -11.12 -9.64
CA THR A 128 -2.67 -11.40 -10.86
C THR A 128 -3.56 -11.63 -12.07
N VAL A 129 -4.62 -12.44 -11.89
CA VAL A 129 -5.57 -12.78 -12.96
C VAL A 129 -6.39 -11.56 -13.34
N PHE A 130 -6.83 -10.80 -12.35
CA PHE A 130 -7.55 -9.54 -12.56
C PHE A 130 -6.70 -8.51 -13.28
N PHE A 131 -5.43 -8.34 -12.91
CA PHE A 131 -4.50 -7.45 -13.60
C PHE A 131 -4.34 -7.79 -15.09
N LYS A 132 -4.20 -9.08 -15.42
CA LYS A 132 -4.14 -9.55 -16.81
C LYS A 132 -5.43 -9.27 -17.55
N TRP A 133 -6.56 -9.61 -16.95
CA TRP A 133 -7.89 -9.37 -17.53
C TRP A 133 -8.10 -7.89 -17.86
N ALA A 134 -7.86 -7.01 -16.89
CA ALA A 134 -8.05 -5.57 -17.04
C ALA A 134 -7.11 -4.96 -18.09
N ASN A 135 -5.84 -5.39 -18.15
CA ASN A 135 -4.88 -4.91 -19.14
C ASN A 135 -5.13 -5.50 -20.55
N GLY A 136 -5.92 -6.57 -20.67
CA GLY A 136 -6.34 -7.14 -21.96
C GLY A 136 -7.17 -6.18 -22.80
N PHE A 137 -7.82 -5.17 -22.19
CA PHE A 137 -8.57 -4.13 -22.89
C PHE A 137 -7.73 -2.93 -23.35
N VAL A 138 -6.45 -2.91 -22.97
CA VAL A 138 -5.55 -1.77 -23.21
C VAL A 138 -4.46 -2.16 -24.21
N MET A 139 -4.31 -1.35 -25.26
CA MET A 139 -3.24 -1.54 -26.24
C MET A 139 -1.86 -1.57 -25.54
N PRO A 140 -0.99 -2.53 -25.84
CA PRO A 140 0.31 -2.67 -25.15
C PRO A 140 1.13 -1.38 -25.09
N SER A 141 1.18 -0.61 -26.19
CA SER A 141 1.88 0.68 -26.26
C SER A 141 1.27 1.80 -25.40
N ARG A 142 0.04 1.65 -24.90
CA ARG A 142 -0.67 2.65 -24.09
C ARG A 142 -0.91 2.21 -22.62
N ARG A 143 -0.44 1.02 -22.22
CA ARG A 143 -0.65 0.48 -20.87
C ARG A 143 -0.07 1.38 -19.77
N GLY A 144 1.11 1.96 -20.00
CA GLY A 144 1.73 2.87 -19.02
C GLY A 144 0.91 4.13 -18.81
N ALA A 145 0.50 4.81 -19.88
CA ALA A 145 -0.33 6.02 -19.81
C ALA A 145 -1.71 5.72 -19.20
N PHE A 146 -2.30 4.57 -19.51
CA PHE A 146 -3.57 4.13 -18.92
C PHE A 146 -3.46 3.86 -17.43
N SER A 147 -2.42 3.16 -16.98
CA SER A 147 -2.16 2.91 -15.55
C SER A 147 -1.94 4.21 -14.78
N ALA A 148 -1.19 5.17 -15.35
CA ALA A 148 -1.00 6.48 -14.74
C ALA A 148 -2.31 7.24 -14.59
N ASN A 149 -3.14 7.26 -15.66
CA ASN A 149 -4.46 7.91 -15.62
C ASN A 149 -5.39 7.27 -14.57
N LYS A 150 -5.43 5.93 -14.52
CA LYS A 150 -6.17 5.18 -13.52
C LYS A 150 -5.73 5.56 -12.09
N GLU A 151 -4.43 5.62 -11.83
CA GLU A 151 -3.89 6.00 -10.52
C GLU A 151 -4.29 7.44 -10.15
N ILE A 152 -4.15 8.38 -11.07
CA ILE A 152 -4.53 9.79 -10.84
C ILE A 152 -6.00 9.91 -10.49
N VAL A 153 -6.90 9.27 -11.26
CA VAL A 153 -8.35 9.31 -10.99
C VAL A 153 -8.66 8.69 -9.63
N SER A 154 -8.06 7.53 -9.31
CA SER A 154 -8.28 6.88 -8.02
C SER A 154 -7.80 7.73 -6.86
N LEU A 155 -6.64 8.39 -6.98
CA LEU A 155 -6.13 9.31 -5.96
C LEU A 155 -7.05 10.52 -5.76
N ILE A 156 -7.54 11.14 -6.83
CA ILE A 156 -8.45 12.30 -6.75
C ILE A 156 -9.75 11.91 -6.06
N VAL A 157 -10.39 10.81 -6.49
CA VAL A 157 -11.64 10.32 -5.88
C VAL A 157 -11.41 9.96 -4.41
N GLY A 158 -10.31 9.29 -4.10
CA GLY A 158 -9.93 8.96 -2.72
C GLY A 158 -9.70 10.19 -1.85
N MET A 159 -9.01 11.22 -2.35
CA MET A 159 -8.79 12.48 -1.61
C MET A 159 -10.11 13.18 -1.28
N ILE A 160 -11.03 13.27 -2.24
CA ILE A 160 -12.35 13.88 -2.01
C ILE A 160 -13.12 13.09 -0.93
N LEU A 161 -13.15 11.75 -1.05
CA LEU A 161 -13.86 10.91 -0.10
C LEU A 161 -13.25 11.01 1.30
N THR A 162 -11.93 10.85 1.43
CA THR A 162 -11.27 10.85 2.74
C THR A 162 -11.36 12.19 3.45
N PHE A 163 -11.34 13.29 2.69
CA PHE A 163 -11.59 14.62 3.25
C PHE A 163 -13.03 14.75 3.79
N ALA A 164 -14.03 14.34 3.01
CA ALA A 164 -15.42 14.39 3.42
C ALA A 164 -15.68 13.50 4.65
N VAL A 165 -15.17 12.25 4.64
CA VAL A 165 -15.33 11.30 5.74
C VAL A 165 -14.54 11.75 6.97
N GLY A 166 -13.33 12.32 6.81
CA GLY A 166 -12.54 12.85 7.90
C GLY A 166 -13.24 13.94 8.68
N ASN A 167 -13.79 14.94 7.96
CA ASN A 167 -14.58 16.01 8.58
C ASN A 167 -15.88 15.48 9.25
N LEU A 168 -16.51 14.47 8.65
CA LEU A 168 -17.68 13.82 9.25
C LEU A 168 -17.32 13.13 10.57
N VAL A 169 -16.19 12.42 10.64
CA VAL A 169 -15.70 11.78 11.86
C VAL A 169 -15.44 12.83 12.94
N ASP A 170 -14.73 13.92 12.62
CA ASP A 170 -14.42 15.00 13.56
C ASP A 170 -15.71 15.67 14.09
N CYS A 171 -16.67 15.94 13.21
CA CYS A 171 -17.95 16.53 13.59
C CYS A 171 -18.76 15.64 14.55
N LEU A 172 -18.84 14.34 14.26
CA LEU A 172 -19.56 13.40 15.10
C LEU A 172 -18.82 13.11 16.40
N GLU A 173 -17.49 13.11 16.40
CA GLU A 173 -16.68 12.98 17.61
C GLU A 173 -16.91 14.18 18.56
N PHE A 174 -16.91 15.40 18.02
CA PHE A 174 -17.22 16.61 18.79
C PHE A 174 -18.61 16.56 19.44
N GLN A 175 -19.56 15.88 18.79
CA GLN A 175 -20.91 15.66 19.34
C GLN A 175 -20.99 14.47 20.30
N GLY A 176 -19.88 13.78 20.62
CA GLY A 176 -19.86 12.55 21.43
C GLY A 176 -20.49 11.34 20.75
N LYS A 177 -20.65 11.38 19.42
CA LYS A 177 -21.29 10.32 18.59
C LYS A 177 -20.30 9.58 17.69
N LEU A 178 -19.06 9.39 18.13
CA LEU A 178 -18.01 8.76 17.34
C LEU A 178 -18.43 7.38 16.78
N LYS A 179 -19.14 6.57 17.56
CA LYS A 179 -19.64 5.25 17.10
C LYS A 179 -20.58 5.37 15.90
N THR A 180 -21.38 6.43 15.81
CA THR A 180 -22.25 6.68 14.65
C THR A 180 -21.44 6.90 13.37
N SER A 181 -20.25 7.53 13.46
CA SER A 181 -19.39 7.71 12.30
C SER A 181 -18.95 6.38 11.69
N PHE A 182 -18.68 5.37 12.52
CA PHE A 182 -18.30 4.03 12.03
C PHE A 182 -19.42 3.34 11.27
N VAL A 183 -20.67 3.50 11.71
CA VAL A 183 -21.84 2.98 10.97
C VAL A 183 -21.97 3.69 9.62
N ILE A 184 -21.81 5.02 9.59
CA ILE A 184 -21.88 5.78 8.34
C ILE A 184 -20.75 5.37 7.40
N ILE A 185 -19.52 5.19 7.88
CA ILE A 185 -18.39 4.70 7.09
C ILE A 185 -18.71 3.31 6.51
N ALA A 186 -19.26 2.38 7.33
CA ALA A 186 -19.66 1.06 6.86
C ALA A 186 -20.72 1.14 5.74
N MET A 187 -21.70 2.03 5.86
CA MET A 187 -22.71 2.26 4.82
C MET A 187 -22.12 2.85 3.53
N ILE A 188 -21.18 3.81 3.65
CA ILE A 188 -20.45 4.36 2.51
C ILE A 188 -19.65 3.23 1.82
N MET A 189 -18.93 2.42 2.58
CA MET A 189 -18.16 1.29 2.04
C MET A 189 -19.07 0.25 1.37
N LEU A 190 -20.26 0.00 1.91
CA LEU A 190 -21.25 -0.89 1.27
C LEU A 190 -21.73 -0.33 -0.07
N ALA A 191 -22.01 0.97 -0.15
CA ALA A 191 -22.36 1.64 -1.40
C ALA A 191 -21.20 1.57 -2.42
N LEU A 192 -19.96 1.82 -1.98
CA LEU A 192 -18.76 1.69 -2.81
C LEU A 192 -18.61 0.26 -3.33
N ASN A 193 -18.85 -0.76 -2.49
CA ASN A 193 -18.78 -2.17 -2.88
C ASN A 193 -19.86 -2.51 -3.93
N LEU A 194 -21.07 -2.01 -3.80
CA LEU A 194 -22.12 -2.17 -4.82
C LEU A 194 -21.73 -1.52 -6.15
N CYS A 195 -21.20 -0.30 -6.12
CA CYS A 195 -20.68 0.37 -7.31
C CYS A 195 -19.52 -0.41 -7.96
N ASN A 196 -18.60 -0.91 -7.14
CA ASN A 196 -17.48 -1.75 -7.56
C ASN A 196 -17.98 -3.04 -8.23
N PHE A 197 -18.95 -3.73 -7.62
CA PHE A 197 -19.60 -4.92 -8.19
C PHE A 197 -20.25 -4.63 -9.54
N CYS A 198 -21.00 -3.54 -9.68
CA CYS A 198 -21.59 -3.11 -10.95
C CYS A 198 -20.54 -2.85 -12.02
N CYS A 199 -19.41 -2.22 -11.66
CA CYS A 199 -18.29 -1.98 -12.57
C CYS A 199 -17.67 -3.30 -13.07
N LEU A 200 -17.43 -4.26 -12.18
CA LEU A 200 -16.89 -5.57 -12.54
C LEU A 200 -17.82 -6.36 -13.47
N ILE A 201 -19.13 -6.32 -13.22
CA ILE A 201 -20.14 -6.94 -14.12
C ILE A 201 -20.11 -6.28 -15.51
N ALA A 202 -19.97 -4.95 -15.57
CA ALA A 202 -20.00 -4.19 -16.81
C ALA A 202 -18.76 -4.42 -17.70
N MET A 203 -17.65 -4.94 -17.15
CA MET A 203 -16.47 -5.32 -17.94
C MET A 203 -16.79 -6.55 -18.80
N LYS A 204 -16.28 -6.54 -20.05
CA LYS A 204 -16.37 -7.69 -20.95
C LYS A 204 -15.68 -8.91 -20.35
N GLU A 205 -16.15 -10.12 -20.68
CA GLU A 205 -15.46 -11.33 -20.29
C GLU A 205 -14.03 -11.37 -20.86
N PRO A 206 -13.04 -11.86 -20.09
CA PRO A 206 -11.70 -11.99 -20.59
C PRO A 206 -11.68 -12.96 -21.79
N SER A 207 -10.90 -12.64 -22.81
CA SER A 207 -10.63 -13.62 -23.87
C SER A 207 -10.01 -14.87 -23.25
N PRO A 208 -10.31 -16.08 -23.75
CA PRO A 208 -9.65 -17.29 -23.28
C PRO A 208 -8.13 -17.05 -23.29
N ALA A 209 -7.51 -17.27 -22.13
CA ALA A 209 -6.06 -17.15 -22.04
C ALA A 209 -5.43 -18.10 -23.07
N ALA A 210 -4.56 -17.60 -23.94
CA ALA A 210 -3.65 -18.47 -24.65
C ALA A 210 -2.97 -19.35 -23.60
N GLU A 211 -2.91 -20.66 -23.81
CA GLU A 211 -2.33 -21.63 -22.87
C GLU A 211 -0.98 -21.10 -22.37
N GLU A 212 -0.96 -20.65 -21.11
CA GLU A 212 0.30 -20.25 -20.48
C GLU A 212 1.13 -21.52 -20.34
N GLN A 213 2.27 -21.54 -21.03
CA GLN A 213 3.25 -22.60 -20.82
C GLN A 213 3.55 -22.67 -19.32
N THR A 214 3.27 -23.82 -18.73
CA THR A 214 3.59 -24.08 -17.31
C THR A 214 5.08 -23.92 -17.11
N VAL A 215 5.47 -22.85 -16.46
CA VAL A 215 6.89 -22.55 -16.19
C VAL A 215 7.33 -23.43 -15.03
N LYS A 216 8.42 -24.19 -15.20
CA LYS A 216 8.94 -25.05 -14.16
C LYS A 216 9.47 -24.23 -12.98
N PRO A 217 9.24 -24.65 -11.71
CA PRO A 217 9.72 -23.93 -10.53
C PRO A 217 11.24 -23.64 -10.54
N ARG A 218 12.02 -24.56 -11.10
CA ARG A 218 13.47 -24.40 -11.25
C ARG A 218 13.83 -23.26 -12.21
N GLU A 219 13.13 -23.13 -13.33
CA GLU A 219 13.35 -22.05 -14.29
C GLU A 219 12.98 -20.67 -13.68
N ILE A 220 11.91 -20.64 -12.86
CA ILE A 220 11.53 -19.44 -12.12
C ILE A 220 12.67 -19.04 -11.17
N TRP A 221 13.19 -19.99 -10.38
CA TRP A 221 14.27 -19.72 -9.44
C TRP A 221 15.53 -19.21 -10.15
N GLU A 222 15.98 -19.89 -11.20
CA GLU A 222 17.19 -19.53 -11.95
C GLU A 222 17.08 -18.13 -12.59
N ASN A 223 15.91 -17.77 -13.12
CA ASN A 223 15.67 -16.45 -13.77
C ASN A 223 15.24 -15.35 -12.79
N THR A 224 15.00 -15.65 -11.51
CA THR A 224 14.67 -14.68 -10.47
C THR A 224 15.77 -14.65 -9.40
N LEU A 225 15.62 -15.34 -8.28
CA LEU A 225 16.58 -15.29 -7.16
C LEU A 225 17.97 -15.83 -7.51
N GLY A 226 18.11 -16.66 -8.52
CA GLY A 226 19.40 -17.07 -9.11
C GLY A 226 20.10 -15.92 -9.86
N ASN A 227 19.36 -14.94 -10.36
CA ASN A 227 19.89 -13.75 -11.01
C ASN A 227 20.40 -12.77 -9.95
N LEU A 228 21.70 -12.44 -10.00
CA LEU A 228 22.35 -11.55 -9.03
C LEU A 228 21.72 -10.14 -9.00
N HIS A 229 21.38 -9.58 -10.17
CA HIS A 229 20.80 -8.24 -10.27
C HIS A 229 19.41 -8.19 -9.63
N PHE A 230 18.57 -9.17 -9.92
CA PHE A 230 17.25 -9.26 -9.32
C PHE A 230 17.33 -9.54 -7.81
N ARG A 231 18.24 -10.42 -7.36
CA ARG A 231 18.45 -10.69 -5.94
C ARG A 231 18.84 -9.41 -5.17
N ASN A 232 19.73 -8.59 -5.72
CA ASN A 232 20.12 -7.32 -5.11
C ASN A 232 18.96 -6.30 -5.10
N LEU A 233 18.10 -6.31 -6.10
CA LEU A 233 16.86 -5.53 -6.10
C LEU A 233 15.91 -6.00 -4.97
N VAL A 234 15.76 -7.30 -4.76
CA VAL A 234 14.95 -7.85 -3.66
C VAL A 234 15.52 -7.42 -2.30
N ILE A 235 16.85 -7.48 -2.11
CA ILE A 235 17.49 -6.99 -0.88
C ILE A 235 17.22 -5.50 -0.68
N LEU A 236 17.42 -4.68 -1.71
CA LEU A 236 17.17 -3.24 -1.65
C LEU A 236 15.73 -2.89 -1.27
N THR A 237 14.76 -3.55 -1.93
CA THR A 237 13.33 -3.34 -1.64
C THR A 237 12.92 -3.88 -0.27
N SER A 238 13.61 -4.91 0.23
CA SER A 238 13.41 -5.41 1.59
C SER A 238 13.94 -4.44 2.66
N LEU A 239 15.09 -3.81 2.44
CA LEU A 239 15.60 -2.75 3.32
C LEU A 239 14.64 -1.55 3.36
N TRP A 240 14.15 -1.13 2.20
CA TRP A 240 13.14 -0.08 2.14
C TRP A 240 11.84 -0.48 2.87
N ALA A 241 11.34 -1.70 2.66
CA ALA A 241 10.15 -2.20 3.32
C ALA A 241 10.32 -2.29 4.85
N ALA A 242 11.50 -2.71 5.32
CA ALA A 242 11.82 -2.70 6.75
C ALA A 242 11.70 -1.30 7.35
N ALA A 243 12.34 -0.29 6.72
CA ALA A 243 12.24 1.10 7.18
C ALA A 243 10.82 1.65 7.13
N TYR A 244 10.07 1.33 6.07
CA TYR A 244 8.69 1.78 5.87
C TYR A 244 7.74 1.21 6.91
N TYR A 245 7.68 -0.11 7.04
CA TYR A 245 6.72 -0.78 7.92
C TYR A 245 7.09 -0.69 9.40
N LEU A 246 8.36 -0.39 9.73
CA LEU A 246 8.77 -0.10 11.11
C LEU A 246 8.03 1.10 11.71
N THR A 247 7.64 2.09 10.89
CA THR A 247 7.03 3.34 11.34
C THR A 247 5.58 3.51 10.92
N MET A 248 5.24 3.13 9.68
CA MET A 248 3.99 3.57 9.05
C MET A 248 2.73 3.03 9.74
N GLY A 249 2.76 1.83 10.29
CA GLY A 249 1.63 1.26 11.03
C GLY A 249 1.23 2.06 12.28
N PHE A 250 2.15 2.86 12.82
CA PHE A 250 1.96 3.63 14.05
C PHE A 250 1.71 5.12 13.80
N MET A 251 1.81 5.59 12.56
CA MET A 251 1.68 7.01 12.22
C MET A 251 0.24 7.53 12.37
N GLY A 252 -0.76 6.68 12.19
CA GLY A 252 -2.16 7.05 12.39
C GLY A 252 -2.44 7.46 13.83
N THR A 253 -2.06 6.62 14.81
CA THR A 253 -2.20 6.93 16.23
C THR A 253 -1.32 8.09 16.66
N PHE A 254 -0.09 8.17 16.15
CA PHE A 254 0.81 9.29 16.45
C PHE A 254 0.18 10.64 16.09
N LYS A 255 -0.34 10.76 14.88
CA LYS A 255 -0.98 12.01 14.41
C LYS A 255 -2.18 12.39 15.25
N THR A 256 -3.06 11.42 15.60
CA THR A 256 -4.33 11.71 16.26
C THR A 256 -4.23 11.70 17.78
N SER A 257 -3.49 10.78 18.39
CA SER A 257 -3.44 10.62 19.86
C SER A 257 -2.29 11.42 20.49
N ASP A 258 -1.07 11.34 19.91
CA ASP A 258 0.09 12.03 20.48
C ASP A 258 0.19 13.51 20.04
N LEU A 259 -0.02 13.79 18.73
CA LEU A 259 0.03 15.15 18.20
C LEU A 259 -1.30 15.90 18.27
N MET A 260 -2.39 15.24 18.70
CA MET A 260 -3.74 15.80 18.84
C MET A 260 -4.31 16.43 17.57
N LEU A 261 -3.91 15.93 16.40
CA LEU A 261 -4.46 16.40 15.12
C LEU A 261 -5.83 15.77 14.87
N SER A 262 -6.79 16.57 14.39
CA SER A 262 -8.08 16.03 13.96
C SER A 262 -7.94 15.15 12.71
N VAL A 263 -8.87 14.22 12.49
CA VAL A 263 -8.86 13.33 11.32
C VAL A 263 -8.90 14.15 10.03
N GLY A 264 -9.72 15.21 9.99
CA GLY A 264 -9.81 16.14 8.85
C GLY A 264 -8.48 16.85 8.58
N ALA A 265 -7.76 17.32 9.62
CA ALA A 265 -6.44 17.94 9.46
C ALA A 265 -5.43 16.95 8.88
N VAL A 266 -5.42 15.71 9.36
CA VAL A 266 -4.54 14.66 8.81
C VAL A 266 -4.88 14.38 7.34
N GLN A 267 -6.16 14.39 6.97
CA GLN A 267 -6.55 14.21 5.56
C GLN A 267 -6.09 15.37 4.66
N ILE A 268 -6.13 16.62 5.16
CA ILE A 268 -5.55 17.77 4.42
C ILE A 268 -4.05 17.56 4.17
N ILE A 269 -3.30 17.13 5.19
CA ILE A 269 -1.87 16.83 5.07
C ILE A 269 -1.63 15.73 4.03
N ASN A 270 -2.41 14.65 4.07
CA ASN A 270 -2.34 13.55 3.11
C ASN A 270 -2.68 14.02 1.67
N ILE A 271 -3.66 14.90 1.51
CA ILE A 271 -4.02 15.51 0.21
C ILE A 271 -2.84 16.30 -0.36
N VAL A 272 -2.23 17.19 0.43
CA VAL A 272 -1.06 17.97 0.00
C VAL A 272 0.09 17.04 -0.39
N GLY A 273 0.35 15.99 0.38
CA GLY A 273 1.33 14.97 0.06
C GLY A 273 1.04 14.25 -1.27
N ASN A 274 -0.19 13.81 -1.50
CA ASN A 274 -0.60 13.13 -2.72
C ASN A 274 -0.55 14.04 -3.95
N LEU A 275 -0.95 15.31 -3.83
CA LEU A 275 -0.81 16.30 -4.91
C LEU A 275 0.67 16.52 -5.26
N SER A 276 1.53 16.62 -4.27
CA SER A 276 2.98 16.72 -4.47
C SER A 276 3.54 15.47 -5.17
N ARG A 277 3.07 14.28 -4.80
CA ARG A 277 3.39 13.01 -5.46
C ARG A 277 2.99 13.01 -6.93
N ILE A 278 1.75 13.42 -7.26
CA ILE A 278 1.24 13.51 -8.63
C ILE A 278 2.09 14.49 -9.45
N GLY A 279 2.33 15.69 -8.91
CA GLY A 279 3.10 16.74 -9.59
C GLY A 279 4.52 16.31 -9.94
N LEU A 280 5.21 15.63 -9.04
CA LEU A 280 6.61 15.23 -9.21
C LEU A 280 6.79 13.85 -9.86
N SER A 281 5.75 13.05 -10.02
CA SER A 281 5.83 11.71 -10.62
C SER A 281 6.44 11.74 -12.03
N LYS A 282 6.00 12.67 -12.89
CA LYS A 282 6.55 12.82 -14.26
C LYS A 282 8.01 13.27 -14.25
N TRP A 283 8.40 14.10 -13.29
CA TRP A 283 9.78 14.54 -13.15
C TRP A 283 10.70 13.39 -12.76
N PHE A 284 10.27 12.54 -11.79
CA PHE A 284 11.00 11.33 -11.40
C PHE A 284 11.22 10.39 -12.60
N GLY A 285 10.18 10.17 -13.42
CA GLY A 285 10.31 9.38 -14.63
C GLY A 285 11.37 9.90 -15.57
N LYS A 286 11.29 11.19 -15.93
CA LYS A 286 12.28 11.83 -16.80
C LYS A 286 13.70 11.83 -16.22
N PHE A 287 13.85 11.98 -14.90
CA PHE A 287 15.14 11.91 -14.24
C PHE A 287 15.74 10.51 -14.33
N SER A 288 14.93 9.48 -14.05
CA SER A 288 15.37 8.07 -14.12
C SER A 288 15.72 7.65 -15.53
N ASP A 289 14.92 8.05 -16.54
CA ASP A 289 15.19 7.77 -17.95
C ASP A 289 16.50 8.42 -18.46
N LYS A 290 16.85 9.61 -17.92
CA LYS A 290 18.06 10.33 -18.30
C LYS A 290 19.34 9.83 -17.60
N THR A 291 19.19 9.22 -16.42
CA THR A 291 20.32 8.79 -15.60
C THR A 291 20.39 7.27 -15.49
N SER A 292 19.65 6.69 -14.59
CA SER A 292 19.32 5.25 -14.46
C SER A 292 18.21 5.08 -13.43
N TYR A 293 17.54 3.92 -13.47
CA TYR A 293 16.50 3.61 -12.49
C TYR A 293 17.07 3.43 -11.07
N ALA A 294 18.30 2.95 -10.94
CA ALA A 294 18.98 2.89 -9.64
C ALA A 294 19.30 4.29 -9.08
N ASN A 295 19.67 5.26 -9.95
CA ASN A 295 19.85 6.66 -9.53
C ASN A 295 18.53 7.28 -9.08
N GLY A 296 17.42 7.04 -9.81
CA GLY A 296 16.09 7.48 -9.44
C GLY A 296 15.62 6.90 -8.11
N PHE A 297 15.88 5.60 -7.88
CA PHE A 297 15.58 4.94 -6.62
C PHE A 297 16.41 5.51 -5.46
N CYS A 298 17.71 5.75 -5.67
CA CYS A 298 18.60 6.35 -4.67
C CYS A 298 18.17 7.76 -4.26
N LEU A 299 17.76 8.58 -5.22
CA LEU A 299 17.24 9.93 -4.95
C LEU A 299 15.95 9.85 -4.13
N ALA A 300 15.05 8.91 -4.48
CA ALA A 300 13.83 8.69 -3.72
C ALA A 300 14.13 8.24 -2.28
N LEU A 301 15.12 7.36 -2.07
CA LEU A 301 15.58 6.99 -0.73
C LEU A 301 16.17 8.18 0.04
N ALA A 302 16.89 9.09 -0.62
CA ALA A 302 17.41 10.29 0.03
C ALA A 302 16.29 11.21 0.53
N LEU A 303 15.23 11.40 -0.26
CA LEU A 303 14.02 12.12 0.17
C LEU A 303 13.32 11.40 1.33
N PHE A 304 13.30 10.08 1.30
CA PHE A 304 12.70 9.28 2.38
C PHE A 304 13.51 9.38 3.68
N ALA A 305 14.84 9.41 3.59
CA ALA A 305 15.71 9.68 4.74
C ALA A 305 15.46 11.09 5.31
N SER A 306 15.34 12.10 4.44
CA SER A 306 14.99 13.46 4.86
C SER A 306 13.61 13.52 5.55
N ALA A 307 12.63 12.76 5.07
CA ALA A 307 11.34 12.64 5.73
C ALA A 307 11.48 12.13 7.17
N TYR A 308 12.19 11.03 7.38
CA TYR A 308 12.42 10.50 8.72
C TYR A 308 13.21 11.45 9.61
N PHE A 309 14.17 12.18 9.04
CA PHE A 309 14.91 13.19 9.79
C PHE A 309 13.96 14.26 10.38
N PHE A 310 13.03 14.79 9.59
CA PHE A 310 12.05 15.75 10.11
C PHE A 310 11.13 15.12 11.17
N ASN A 311 10.74 13.87 11.00
CA ASN A 311 9.85 13.20 11.95
C ASN A 311 10.49 12.94 13.32
N LEU A 312 11.84 12.96 13.43
CA LEU A 312 12.54 12.92 14.73
C LEU A 312 12.18 14.08 15.65
N PHE A 313 11.81 15.22 15.07
CA PHE A 313 11.51 16.44 15.82
C PHE A 313 10.00 16.71 15.95
N ALA A 314 9.17 15.76 15.51
CA ALA A 314 7.72 15.90 15.57
C ALA A 314 7.22 15.79 17.03
N THR A 315 6.61 16.85 17.51
CA THR A 315 5.96 16.97 18.84
C THR A 315 4.66 17.75 18.68
N PRO A 316 3.77 17.77 19.69
CA PRO A 316 2.58 18.63 19.63
C PRO A 316 2.87 20.11 19.33
N GLN A 317 3.99 20.64 19.79
CA GLN A 317 4.43 22.01 19.52
C GLN A 317 5.00 22.17 18.10
N ASN A 318 5.68 21.13 17.60
CA ASN A 318 6.33 21.09 16.28
C ASN A 318 5.61 20.13 15.33
N TRP A 319 4.26 20.12 15.36
CA TRP A 319 3.46 19.25 14.50
C TRP A 319 3.72 19.44 13.00
N TRP A 320 4.20 20.61 12.59
CA TRP A 320 4.59 20.89 11.20
C TRP A 320 5.67 19.94 10.67
N CYS A 321 6.49 19.35 11.55
CA CYS A 321 7.48 18.35 11.17
C CYS A 321 6.82 17.11 10.53
N VAL A 322 5.64 16.71 11.02
CA VAL A 322 4.86 15.61 10.46
C VAL A 322 4.25 15.99 9.08
N VAL A 323 3.97 17.26 8.85
CA VAL A 323 3.53 17.74 7.52
C VAL A 323 4.67 17.56 6.52
N VAL A 324 5.86 18.05 6.85
CA VAL A 324 7.06 17.90 6.01
C VAL A 324 7.38 16.42 5.78
N PHE A 325 7.35 15.60 6.84
CA PHE A 325 7.51 14.16 6.74
C PHE A 325 6.54 13.55 5.73
N THR A 326 5.24 13.84 5.84
CA THR A 326 4.22 13.24 4.97
C THR A 326 4.40 13.67 3.50
N ILE A 327 4.71 14.95 3.25
CA ILE A 327 4.96 15.46 1.90
C ILE A 327 6.19 14.78 1.27
N LEU A 328 7.33 14.77 1.97
CA LEU A 328 8.57 14.16 1.47
C LEU A 328 8.42 12.66 1.26
N GLN A 329 7.71 11.97 2.16
CA GLN A 329 7.40 10.56 2.04
C GLN A 329 6.53 10.28 0.81
N CYS A 330 5.46 11.05 0.57
CA CYS A 330 4.61 10.89 -0.60
C CYS A 330 5.39 11.11 -1.91
N ILE A 331 6.25 12.13 -1.96
CA ILE A 331 7.13 12.40 -3.11
C ILE A 331 8.10 11.23 -3.33
N SER A 332 8.73 10.75 -2.27
CA SER A 332 9.63 9.59 -2.31
C SER A 332 8.94 8.34 -2.85
N MET A 333 7.70 8.09 -2.46
CA MET A 333 6.92 6.94 -2.93
C MET A 333 6.67 6.96 -4.44
N ALA A 334 6.56 8.15 -5.07
CA ALA A 334 6.49 8.24 -6.53
C ALA A 334 7.75 7.66 -7.19
N GLY A 335 8.92 8.06 -6.71
CA GLY A 335 10.20 7.57 -7.24
C GLY A 335 10.43 6.09 -6.94
N ILE A 336 10.16 5.63 -5.72
CA ILE A 336 10.34 4.23 -5.31
C ILE A 336 9.47 3.29 -6.14
N ASN A 337 8.16 3.54 -6.22
CA ASN A 337 7.23 2.66 -6.91
C ASN A 337 7.54 2.55 -8.40
N GLN A 338 7.87 3.66 -9.05
CA GLN A 338 8.21 3.70 -10.47
C GLN A 338 9.52 2.95 -10.75
N ASN A 339 10.58 3.27 -10.02
CA ASN A 339 11.89 2.69 -10.29
C ASN A 339 11.98 1.22 -9.87
N LYS A 340 11.31 0.82 -8.78
CA LYS A 340 11.19 -0.57 -8.37
C LYS A 340 10.64 -1.47 -9.48
N GLY A 341 9.57 -1.02 -10.15
CA GLY A 341 8.97 -1.74 -11.28
C GLY A 341 9.91 -1.81 -12.48
N ASN A 342 10.44 -0.66 -12.88
CA ASN A 342 11.31 -0.55 -14.07
C ASN A 342 12.61 -1.37 -13.91
N MET A 343 13.23 -1.36 -12.73
CA MET A 343 14.40 -2.21 -12.46
C MET A 343 14.06 -3.71 -12.56
N CYS A 344 12.87 -4.12 -12.10
CA CYS A 344 12.42 -5.49 -12.25
C CYS A 344 12.31 -5.90 -13.73
N TYR A 345 11.75 -5.03 -14.58
CA TYR A 345 11.70 -5.26 -16.03
C TYR A 345 13.08 -5.31 -16.70
N ASN A 346 14.05 -4.55 -16.21
CA ASN A 346 15.41 -4.57 -16.75
C ASN A 346 16.21 -5.83 -16.36
N TYR A 347 15.91 -6.41 -15.19
CA TYR A 347 16.72 -7.52 -14.67
C TYR A 347 16.12 -8.90 -14.95
N VAL A 348 14.84 -8.97 -15.29
CA VAL A 348 14.14 -10.24 -15.51
C VAL A 348 13.42 -10.24 -16.84
N SER A 349 13.50 -11.32 -17.59
CA SER A 349 12.82 -11.45 -18.88
C SER A 349 11.30 -11.40 -18.73
N GLU A 350 10.60 -10.88 -19.73
CA GLU A 350 9.15 -10.65 -19.74
C GLU A 350 8.34 -11.89 -19.33
N LYS A 351 8.78 -13.08 -19.72
CA LYS A 351 8.17 -14.36 -19.37
C LYS A 351 8.05 -14.57 -17.85
N TYR A 352 9.02 -14.10 -17.07
CA TYR A 352 9.09 -14.35 -15.60
C TYR A 352 8.73 -13.13 -14.78
N ILE A 353 8.37 -11.99 -15.38
CA ILE A 353 8.18 -10.71 -14.68
C ILE A 353 7.11 -10.77 -13.58
N VAL A 354 6.00 -11.49 -13.83
CA VAL A 354 4.91 -11.64 -12.86
C VAL A 354 5.37 -12.44 -11.64
N HIS A 355 6.16 -13.50 -11.87
CA HIS A 355 6.74 -14.31 -10.80
C HIS A 355 7.75 -13.49 -9.99
N ALA A 356 8.62 -12.74 -10.69
CA ALA A 356 9.62 -11.88 -10.07
C ALA A 356 8.96 -10.81 -9.17
N MET A 357 7.97 -10.09 -9.67
CA MET A 357 7.24 -9.09 -8.89
C MET A 357 6.54 -9.71 -7.67
N SER A 358 5.94 -10.89 -7.83
CA SER A 358 5.31 -11.61 -6.71
C SER A 358 6.32 -12.03 -5.64
N ILE A 359 7.49 -12.56 -6.05
CA ILE A 359 8.58 -12.93 -5.14
C ILE A 359 9.12 -11.69 -4.42
N GLN A 360 9.37 -10.60 -5.14
CA GLN A 360 9.85 -9.34 -4.58
C GLN A 360 8.89 -8.78 -3.54
N ASN A 361 7.59 -8.71 -3.85
CA ASN A 361 6.57 -8.23 -2.92
C ASN A 361 6.45 -9.15 -1.69
N CYS A 362 6.48 -10.47 -1.90
CA CYS A 362 6.42 -11.45 -0.83
C CYS A 362 7.59 -11.28 0.15
N VAL A 363 8.83 -11.29 -0.33
CA VAL A 363 10.02 -11.17 0.52
C VAL A 363 10.03 -9.82 1.25
N SER A 364 9.79 -8.73 0.53
CA SER A 364 9.72 -7.39 1.12
C SER A 364 8.58 -7.26 2.14
N GLY A 365 7.43 -7.90 1.88
CA GLY A 365 6.28 -7.91 2.79
C GLY A 365 6.58 -8.65 4.09
N VAL A 366 7.21 -9.83 4.02
CA VAL A 366 7.62 -10.60 5.20
C VAL A 366 8.60 -9.80 6.06
N VAL A 367 9.64 -9.23 5.43
CA VAL A 367 10.61 -8.38 6.12
C VAL A 367 9.91 -7.17 6.76
N GLY A 368 8.98 -6.53 6.04
CA GLY A 368 8.20 -5.42 6.55
C GLY A 368 7.35 -5.78 7.76
N PHE A 369 6.72 -6.96 7.74
CA PHE A 369 5.91 -7.41 8.89
C PHE A 369 6.77 -7.65 10.14
N PHE A 370 7.91 -8.33 10.01
CA PHE A 370 8.83 -8.49 11.13
C PHE A 370 9.37 -7.15 11.64
N ALA A 371 9.66 -6.20 10.75
CA ALA A 371 10.04 -4.85 11.14
C ALA A 371 8.93 -4.15 11.93
N SER A 372 7.67 -4.29 11.55
CA SER A 372 6.54 -3.74 12.29
C SER A 372 6.38 -4.39 13.68
N MET A 373 6.61 -5.70 13.80
CA MET A 373 6.62 -6.37 15.12
C MET A 373 7.71 -5.80 16.04
N LEU A 374 8.92 -5.58 15.50
CA LEU A 374 10.00 -4.90 16.25
C LEU A 374 9.59 -3.48 16.62
N GLY A 375 9.00 -2.73 15.70
CA GLY A 375 8.46 -1.39 15.94
C GLY A 375 7.43 -1.36 17.07
N SER A 376 6.51 -2.33 17.11
CA SER A 376 5.53 -2.49 18.17
C SER A 376 6.19 -2.71 19.53
N THR A 377 7.22 -3.55 19.58
CA THR A 377 7.96 -3.83 20.82
C THR A 377 8.66 -2.58 21.35
N ILE A 378 9.35 -1.83 20.46
CA ILE A 378 10.02 -0.57 20.80
C ILE A 378 9.00 0.47 21.29
N LEU A 379 7.89 0.65 20.53
CA LEU A 379 6.84 1.59 20.89
C LEU A 379 6.22 1.26 22.26
N GLY A 380 5.86 0.00 22.48
CA GLY A 380 5.28 -0.46 23.74
C GLY A 380 6.23 -0.26 24.93
N PHE A 381 7.53 -0.43 24.73
CA PHE A 381 8.53 -0.15 25.76
C PHE A 381 8.59 1.35 26.11
N VAL A 382 8.62 2.24 25.11
CA VAL A 382 8.65 3.69 25.33
C VAL A 382 7.38 4.18 26.03
N GLN A 383 6.21 3.72 25.58
CA GLN A 383 4.93 4.11 26.15
C GLN A 383 4.75 3.62 27.61
N LYS A 384 5.21 2.41 27.94
CA LYS A 384 5.22 1.91 29.32
C LYS A 384 6.06 2.75 30.26
N ASN A 385 7.11 3.41 29.74
CA ASN A 385 7.95 4.34 30.51
C ASN A 385 7.44 5.79 30.46
N GLY A 386 6.16 6.01 30.10
CA GLY A 386 5.55 7.34 30.10
C GLY A 386 6.04 8.27 29.01
N ASN A 387 6.58 7.72 27.89
CA ASN A 387 7.24 8.48 26.84
C ASN A 387 8.47 9.26 27.34
N GLU A 388 9.15 8.73 28.35
CA GLU A 388 10.41 9.29 28.89
C GLU A 388 11.54 8.27 28.71
N LEU A 389 12.64 8.72 28.08
CA LEU A 389 13.88 7.97 27.96
C LEU A 389 15.05 8.87 28.32
N PHE A 390 15.90 8.42 29.22
CA PHE A 390 17.09 9.18 29.68
C PHE A 390 16.76 10.60 30.20
N GLY A 391 15.56 10.78 30.82
CA GLY A 391 15.12 12.09 31.32
C GLY A 391 14.63 13.07 30.26
N LEU A 392 14.48 12.61 29.01
CA LEU A 392 13.92 13.38 27.89
C LEU A 392 12.56 12.82 27.51
N LYS A 393 11.60 13.69 27.22
CA LYS A 393 10.31 13.31 26.69
C LYS A 393 10.47 12.94 25.21
N ILE A 394 10.40 11.65 24.90
CA ILE A 394 10.58 11.10 23.56
C ILE A 394 9.40 10.22 23.21
N TYR A 395 8.67 10.55 22.16
CA TYR A 395 7.62 9.69 21.63
C TYR A 395 8.22 8.47 20.92
N GLY A 396 7.59 7.30 21.09
CA GLY A 396 8.09 6.06 20.48
C GLY A 396 8.26 6.17 18.96
N GLN A 397 7.39 6.91 18.28
CA GLN A 397 7.46 7.12 16.83
C GLN A 397 8.68 7.95 16.38
N GLN A 398 9.20 8.85 17.23
CA GLN A 398 10.46 9.53 16.97
C GLN A 398 11.64 8.54 16.98
N LEU A 399 11.66 7.63 17.97
CA LEU A 399 12.69 6.58 18.04
C LEU A 399 12.59 5.63 16.82
N LEU A 400 11.38 5.20 16.45
CA LEU A 400 11.17 4.40 15.25
C LEU A 400 11.66 5.11 13.99
N SER A 401 11.44 6.42 13.88
CA SER A 401 11.94 7.23 12.76
C SER A 401 13.47 7.29 12.72
N GLY A 402 14.11 7.34 13.88
CA GLY A 402 15.59 7.29 13.97
C GLY A 402 16.14 5.95 13.46
N VAL A 403 15.55 4.84 13.88
CA VAL A 403 15.94 3.49 13.40
C VAL A 403 15.69 3.37 11.90
N SER A 404 14.51 3.82 11.41
CA SER A 404 14.18 3.80 9.98
C SER A 404 15.14 4.66 9.16
N LEU A 405 15.54 5.83 9.65
CA LEU A 405 16.55 6.67 9.03
C LEU A 405 17.87 5.90 8.85
N GLY A 406 18.33 5.21 9.90
CA GLY A 406 19.53 4.36 9.83
C GLY A 406 19.42 3.28 8.76
N ILE A 407 18.29 2.57 8.70
CA ILE A 407 18.05 1.53 7.68
C ILE A 407 18.05 2.13 6.27
N VAL A 408 17.40 3.29 6.06
CA VAL A 408 17.39 3.97 4.76
C VAL A 408 18.79 4.43 4.35
N CYS A 409 19.61 4.91 5.29
CA CYS A 409 21.01 5.24 5.01
C CYS A 409 21.81 4.01 4.55
N ILE A 410 21.62 2.86 5.18
CA ILE A 410 22.19 1.58 4.74
C ILE A 410 21.71 1.24 3.32
N ALA A 411 20.42 1.39 3.03
CA ALA A 411 19.85 1.15 1.70
C ALA A 411 20.45 2.08 0.63
N ILE A 412 20.70 3.35 0.95
CA ILE A 412 21.37 4.32 0.06
C ILE A 412 22.80 3.86 -0.24
N VAL A 413 23.57 3.47 0.79
CA VAL A 413 24.96 3.00 0.63
C VAL A 413 24.96 1.72 -0.22
N PHE A 414 24.05 0.78 0.04
CA PHE A 414 23.90 -0.45 -0.73
C PHE A 414 23.56 -0.15 -2.19
N THR A 415 22.64 0.77 -2.45
CA THR A 415 22.28 1.18 -3.82
C THR A 415 23.50 1.74 -4.55
N LYS A 416 24.26 2.66 -3.92
CA LYS A 416 25.44 3.27 -4.55
C LYS A 416 26.57 2.28 -4.81
N LYS A 417 26.89 1.42 -3.85
CA LYS A 417 28.05 0.52 -3.94
C LYS A 417 27.78 -0.76 -4.72
N VAL A 418 26.55 -1.26 -4.70
CA VAL A 418 26.22 -2.56 -5.30
C VAL A 418 25.36 -2.37 -6.55
N VAL A 419 24.17 -1.77 -6.42
CA VAL A 419 23.18 -1.75 -7.50
C VAL A 419 23.62 -0.86 -8.66
N MET A 420 24.07 0.37 -8.39
CA MET A 420 24.54 1.29 -9.44
C MET A 420 25.81 0.79 -10.14
N THR A 421 26.70 0.14 -9.40
CA THR A 421 27.91 -0.44 -10.00
C THR A 421 27.56 -1.54 -10.99
N GLN A 422 26.54 -2.35 -10.68
CA GLN A 422 26.07 -3.40 -11.57
C GLN A 422 25.35 -2.88 -12.82
N GLU A 423 24.55 -1.80 -12.72
CA GLU A 423 23.88 -1.19 -13.89
C GLU A 423 24.90 -0.65 -14.91
N ARG A 424 26.06 -0.17 -14.47
CA ARG A 424 27.14 0.29 -15.39
C ARG A 424 27.73 -0.82 -16.24
N PHE A 425 27.59 -2.08 -15.85
CA PHE A 425 28.07 -3.23 -16.61
C PHE A 425 27.00 -3.80 -17.58
N ILE A 426 25.75 -3.34 -17.50
CA ILE A 426 24.64 -3.75 -18.37
C ILE A 426 24.45 -2.78 -19.55
N GLN A 427 24.86 -1.51 -19.38
CA GLN A 427 24.92 -0.50 -20.45
C GLN A 427 26.22 -0.61 -21.24
#